data_013ae5e913cf450b81e07cf733ce7035
#
_entry.id   013ae5e913cf450b81e07cf733ce7035
#
_cell.length_a   1.000
_cell.length_b   1.000
_cell.length_c   1.000
_cell.angle_alpha   90.00
_cell.angle_beta   90.00
_cell.angle_gamma   90.00
#
_symmetry.space_group_name_H-M   'P 1'
#
loop_
_entity.id
_entity.type
_entity.pdbx_description
1 polymer ?
#
loop_
_entity_poly.entity_id
_entity_poly.type
_entity_poly.pdbx_seq_one_letter_code
_entity_poly.pdbx_strand_id
1 'polypeptide(L)'
;MQRSSACLVLEGVSRHFGGLKAVDNVNLTLQPGARHALIGPNGAGKTTLFNVISGELRADAGTITLNGADVTRLAAHQRAARGIARTFQITKLFPNLTVLENMLVACEALDRRKFTMHRPLSSCPDLVERATNLLDEFRLSPFRQELARSLSYGDQRKLEVALSMAGRPRVLLLDEPMAGLSSVERDAMQALLRKLDSSIAVLLIEHDIDVAFGFAERITVLYQGRVLTEGPKEVVSADRSVQESYLGLLVE
;
A
#
# COMPACT_ATOMS: atom_id res chain seq x y z
N MET A 1 -6.57 15.44 26.99
CA MET A 1 -6.30 14.24 26.17
C MET A 1 -6.44 14.64 24.71
N GLN A 2 -5.33 14.91 24.02
CA GLN A 2 -5.32 15.10 22.59
C GLN A 2 -5.73 13.77 21.96
N ARG A 3 -6.88 13.73 21.29
CA ARG A 3 -7.22 12.65 20.35
C ARG A 3 -6.19 12.78 19.22
N SER A 4 -5.15 11.97 19.24
CA SER A 4 -4.30 11.75 18.06
C SER A 4 -5.25 11.30 16.95
N SER A 5 -5.46 12.17 15.95
CA SER A 5 -6.40 11.89 14.87
C SER A 5 -5.78 10.84 13.98
N ALA A 6 -6.13 9.57 14.20
CA ALA A 6 -5.73 8.48 13.32
C ALA A 6 -6.09 8.79 11.87
N CYS A 7 -5.21 8.45 10.93
CA CYS A 7 -5.47 8.71 9.52
C CYS A 7 -6.38 7.65 8.89
N LEU A 8 -6.34 6.40 9.35
CA LEU A 8 -7.25 5.32 8.94
C LEU A 8 -7.71 4.55 10.17
N VAL A 9 -9.02 4.32 10.29
CA VAL A 9 -9.62 3.49 11.35
C VAL A 9 -10.61 2.52 10.74
N LEU A 10 -10.46 1.25 11.08
CA LEU A 10 -11.40 0.17 10.79
C LEU A 10 -12.05 -0.24 12.11
N GLU A 11 -13.37 -0.31 12.16
CA GLU A 11 -14.14 -0.73 13.34
C GLU A 11 -15.10 -1.85 12.93
N GLY A 12 -14.87 -3.06 13.42
CA GLY A 12 -15.72 -4.23 13.19
C GLY A 12 -15.87 -4.63 11.73
N VAL A 13 -14.86 -4.35 10.89
CA VAL A 13 -14.94 -4.58 9.44
C VAL A 13 -15.01 -6.06 9.14
N SER A 14 -16.03 -6.45 8.35
CA SER A 14 -16.25 -7.83 7.95
C SER A 14 -16.53 -7.94 6.44
N ARG A 15 -16.06 -9.04 5.83
CA ARG A 15 -16.34 -9.42 4.44
C ARG A 15 -16.47 -10.91 4.31
N HIS A 16 -17.60 -11.36 3.75
CA HIS A 16 -17.94 -12.77 3.58
C HIS A 16 -18.09 -13.12 2.09
N PHE A 17 -17.80 -14.36 1.73
CA PHE A 17 -18.05 -14.95 0.42
C PHE A 17 -18.86 -16.24 0.63
N GLY A 18 -20.18 -16.15 0.48
CA GLY A 18 -21.07 -17.23 0.89
C GLY A 18 -20.91 -17.56 2.37
N GLY A 19 -20.57 -18.78 2.70
CA GLY A 19 -20.33 -19.21 4.10
C GLY A 19 -18.93 -18.88 4.63
N LEU A 20 -18.00 -18.43 3.76
CA LEU A 20 -16.63 -18.13 4.16
C LEU A 20 -16.52 -16.70 4.70
N LYS A 21 -16.10 -16.55 5.95
CA LYS A 21 -15.77 -15.28 6.57
C LYS A 21 -14.30 -14.91 6.26
N ALA A 22 -14.07 -14.29 5.11
CA ALA A 22 -12.72 -13.95 4.68
C ALA A 22 -12.10 -12.81 5.51
N VAL A 23 -12.93 -11.91 6.05
CA VAL A 23 -12.59 -10.89 7.05
C VAL A 23 -13.74 -10.89 8.06
N ASP A 24 -13.46 -11.00 9.35
CA ASP A 24 -14.46 -11.16 10.40
C ASP A 24 -14.13 -10.25 11.61
N ASN A 25 -14.88 -9.16 11.76
CA ASN A 25 -14.79 -8.21 12.87
C ASN A 25 -13.38 -7.61 13.09
N VAL A 26 -12.72 -7.21 11.99
CA VAL A 26 -11.37 -6.63 12.05
C VAL A 26 -11.42 -5.18 12.51
N ASN A 27 -10.61 -4.88 13.53
CA ASN A 27 -10.31 -3.53 13.99
C ASN A 27 -8.85 -3.23 13.69
N LEU A 28 -8.56 -2.06 13.12
CA LEU A 28 -7.21 -1.62 12.79
C LEU A 28 -7.15 -0.10 12.83
N THR A 29 -6.10 0.45 13.43
CA THR A 29 -5.90 1.90 13.49
C THR A 29 -4.50 2.25 12.99
N LEU A 30 -4.43 3.12 11.96
CA LEU A 30 -3.17 3.69 11.49
C LEU A 30 -3.06 5.15 11.92
N GLN A 31 -1.95 5.49 12.55
CA GLN A 31 -1.60 6.88 12.83
C GLN A 31 -0.94 7.52 11.60
N PRO A 32 -0.97 8.86 11.44
CA PRO A 32 -0.15 9.53 10.44
C PRO A 32 1.31 9.11 10.56
N GLY A 33 1.94 8.79 9.44
CA GLY A 33 3.34 8.35 9.43
C GLY A 33 3.59 6.91 9.86
N ALA A 34 2.56 6.14 10.26
CA ALA A 34 2.74 4.75 10.68
C ALA A 34 3.45 3.91 9.61
N ARG A 35 4.37 3.08 10.06
CA ARG A 35 4.98 1.99 9.28
C ARG A 35 4.45 0.69 9.86
N HIS A 36 3.38 0.18 9.26
CA HIS A 36 2.60 -0.95 9.78
C HIS A 36 2.62 -2.12 8.81
N ALA A 37 2.88 -3.32 9.31
CA ALA A 37 2.79 -4.54 8.52
C ALA A 37 1.55 -5.36 8.89
N LEU A 38 0.89 -5.92 7.88
CA LEU A 38 -0.17 -6.90 8.02
C LEU A 38 0.38 -8.25 7.54
N ILE A 39 0.60 -9.16 8.46
CA ILE A 39 1.13 -10.48 8.18
C ILE A 39 0.09 -11.57 8.51
N GLY A 40 0.36 -12.80 8.10
CA GLY A 40 -0.49 -13.96 8.33
C GLY A 40 -0.30 -15.02 7.26
N PRO A 41 -0.72 -16.27 7.49
CA PRO A 41 -0.60 -17.33 6.51
C PRO A 41 -1.41 -17.06 5.23
N ASN A 42 -1.19 -17.90 4.21
CA ASN A 42 -1.99 -17.85 2.99
C ASN A 42 -3.46 -18.15 3.34
N GLY A 43 -4.38 -17.39 2.73
CA GLY A 43 -5.81 -17.51 3.05
C GLY A 43 -6.26 -16.80 4.34
N ALA A 44 -5.37 -16.13 5.09
CA ALA A 44 -5.72 -15.43 6.32
C ALA A 44 -6.67 -14.23 6.11
N GLY A 45 -6.88 -13.77 4.87
CA GLY A 45 -7.77 -12.65 4.54
C GLY A 45 -7.07 -11.32 4.25
N LYS A 46 -5.73 -11.27 4.22
CA LYS A 46 -4.93 -10.05 4.03
C LYS A 46 -5.32 -9.27 2.77
N THR A 47 -5.27 -9.91 1.61
CA THR A 47 -5.64 -9.28 0.32
C THR A 47 -7.11 -8.87 0.28
N THR A 48 -8.00 -9.66 0.92
CA THR A 48 -9.41 -9.29 1.05
C THR A 48 -9.57 -8.02 1.88
N LEU A 49 -8.86 -7.91 3.00
CA LEU A 49 -8.88 -6.71 3.83
C LEU A 49 -8.37 -5.49 3.05
N PHE A 50 -7.27 -5.62 2.29
CA PHE A 50 -6.78 -4.56 1.40
C PHE A 50 -7.81 -4.14 0.37
N ASN A 51 -8.48 -5.12 -0.29
CA ASN A 51 -9.55 -4.84 -1.24
C ASN A 51 -10.72 -4.09 -0.59
N VAL A 52 -11.02 -4.40 0.67
CA VAL A 52 -12.05 -3.70 1.44
C VAL A 52 -11.59 -2.29 1.81
N ILE A 53 -10.34 -2.09 2.25
CA ILE A 53 -9.79 -0.75 2.58
C ILE A 53 -9.69 0.13 1.33
N SER A 54 -9.23 -0.42 0.20
CA SER A 54 -9.12 0.33 -1.06
C SER A 54 -10.46 0.64 -1.72
N GLY A 55 -11.55 -0.06 -1.33
CA GLY A 55 -12.89 0.09 -1.89
C GLY A 55 -13.14 -0.71 -3.18
N GLU A 56 -12.26 -1.65 -3.51
CA GLU A 56 -12.47 -2.64 -4.58
C GLU A 56 -13.51 -3.69 -4.18
N LEU A 57 -13.58 -4.01 -2.89
CA LEU A 57 -14.65 -4.81 -2.29
C LEU A 57 -15.39 -3.96 -1.26
N ARG A 58 -16.70 -4.17 -1.16
CA ARG A 58 -17.53 -3.55 -0.11
C ARG A 58 -17.38 -4.34 1.17
N ALA A 59 -17.35 -3.66 2.31
CA ALA A 59 -17.56 -4.31 3.60
C ALA A 59 -19.02 -4.75 3.73
N ASP A 60 -19.26 -5.91 4.33
CA ASP A 60 -20.60 -6.40 4.68
C ASP A 60 -21.05 -5.81 6.03
N ALA A 61 -20.10 -5.54 6.94
CA ALA A 61 -20.34 -4.91 8.23
C ALA A 61 -19.12 -4.05 8.65
N GLY A 62 -19.34 -3.22 9.67
CA GLY A 62 -18.32 -2.33 10.22
C GLY A 62 -18.20 -1.00 9.50
N THR A 63 -17.24 -0.19 9.93
CA THR A 63 -16.99 1.14 9.40
C THR A 63 -15.53 1.35 9.08
N ILE A 64 -15.25 2.16 8.05
CA ILE A 64 -13.91 2.58 7.64
C ILE A 64 -13.90 4.10 7.60
N THR A 65 -13.07 4.72 8.41
CA THR A 65 -12.90 6.18 8.42
C THR A 65 -11.50 6.57 7.95
N LEU A 66 -11.42 7.62 7.15
CA LEU A 66 -10.17 8.22 6.68
C LEU A 66 -10.13 9.68 7.15
N ASN A 67 -9.14 10.04 7.98
CA ASN A 67 -9.03 11.36 8.58
C ASN A 67 -10.36 11.81 9.25
N GLY A 68 -11.06 10.91 9.93
CA GLY A 68 -12.33 11.16 10.60
C GLY A 68 -13.57 11.19 9.68
N ALA A 69 -13.40 11.06 8.36
CA ALA A 69 -14.52 10.99 7.42
C ALA A 69 -14.87 9.52 7.09
N ASP A 70 -16.14 9.16 7.14
CA ASP A 70 -16.61 7.83 6.73
C ASP A 70 -16.42 7.63 5.22
N VAL A 71 -15.68 6.58 4.88
CA VAL A 71 -15.42 6.16 3.50
C VAL A 71 -15.97 4.75 3.21
N THR A 72 -16.69 4.15 4.13
CA THR A 72 -17.14 2.74 4.11
C THR A 72 -17.83 2.37 2.80
N ARG A 73 -18.71 3.24 2.30
CA ARG A 73 -19.52 3.00 1.09
C ARG A 73 -18.94 3.60 -0.18
N LEU A 74 -17.81 4.27 -0.11
CA LEU A 74 -17.20 4.92 -1.25
C LEU A 74 -16.52 3.91 -2.16
N ALA A 75 -16.64 4.11 -3.48
CA ALA A 75 -15.93 3.32 -4.49
C ALA A 75 -14.41 3.63 -4.48
N ALA A 76 -13.59 2.74 -5.04
CA ALA A 76 -12.14 2.84 -5.03
C ALA A 76 -11.62 4.19 -5.53
N HIS A 77 -12.13 4.70 -6.67
CA HIS A 77 -11.71 5.99 -7.21
C HIS A 77 -12.04 7.17 -6.29
N GLN A 78 -13.13 7.08 -5.52
CA GLN A 78 -13.51 8.11 -4.55
C GLN A 78 -12.59 8.09 -3.32
N ARG A 79 -12.16 6.89 -2.88
CA ARG A 79 -11.18 6.73 -1.79
C ARG A 79 -9.80 7.18 -2.24
N ALA A 80 -9.40 6.87 -3.48
CA ALA A 80 -8.15 7.37 -4.07
C ALA A 80 -8.12 8.90 -4.09
N ALA A 81 -9.20 9.56 -4.51
CA ALA A 81 -9.33 11.02 -4.49
C ALA A 81 -9.29 11.62 -3.07
N ARG A 82 -9.49 10.82 -2.02
CA ARG A 82 -9.39 11.22 -0.60
C ARG A 82 -8.04 10.88 0.03
N GLY A 83 -7.15 10.20 -0.72
CA GLY A 83 -5.79 9.95 -0.30
C GLY A 83 -5.50 8.52 0.15
N ILE A 84 -6.27 7.51 -0.27
CA ILE A 84 -5.88 6.10 -0.17
C ILE A 84 -5.27 5.70 -1.51
N ALA A 85 -3.98 5.36 -1.53
CA ALA A 85 -3.33 4.77 -2.69
C ALA A 85 -3.02 3.30 -2.44
N ARG A 86 -2.95 2.51 -3.51
CA ARG A 86 -2.60 1.09 -3.45
C ARG A 86 -1.70 0.71 -4.62
N THR A 87 -0.70 -0.12 -4.35
CA THR A 87 -0.01 -0.90 -5.39
C THR A 87 -0.80 -2.19 -5.66
N PHE A 88 -0.70 -2.71 -6.87
CA PHE A 88 -1.36 -3.96 -7.25
C PHE A 88 -0.31 -5.07 -7.37
N GLN A 89 -0.68 -6.32 -7.05
CA GLN A 89 0.19 -7.50 -7.21
C GLN A 89 0.66 -7.72 -8.67
N ILE A 90 -0.12 -7.28 -9.65
CA ILE A 90 0.25 -7.35 -11.07
C ILE A 90 0.72 -5.97 -11.51
N THR A 91 1.93 -5.91 -12.04
CA THR A 91 2.53 -4.70 -12.63
C THR A 91 1.58 -4.05 -13.64
N LYS A 92 1.04 -2.87 -13.28
CA LYS A 92 0.12 -2.10 -14.14
C LYS A 92 0.86 -0.94 -14.81
N LEU A 93 2.11 -1.16 -15.19
CA LEU A 93 2.86 -0.20 -15.99
C LEU A 93 2.35 -0.21 -17.43
N PHE A 94 2.42 0.93 -18.08
CA PHE A 94 2.26 1.03 -19.53
C PHE A 94 3.62 0.67 -20.17
N PRO A 95 3.81 -0.58 -20.66
CA PRO A 95 5.14 -1.09 -20.99
C PRO A 95 5.78 -0.37 -22.17
N ASN A 96 4.96 0.22 -23.04
CA ASN A 96 5.38 0.93 -24.26
C ASN A 96 5.48 2.45 -24.06
N LEU A 97 5.20 2.96 -22.86
CA LEU A 97 5.47 4.33 -22.48
C LEU A 97 6.82 4.41 -21.75
N THR A 98 7.47 5.56 -21.83
CA THR A 98 8.66 5.84 -21.04
C THR A 98 8.31 5.92 -19.55
N VAL A 99 9.33 5.84 -18.70
CA VAL A 99 9.19 6.01 -17.25
C VAL A 99 8.56 7.37 -16.93
N LEU A 100 8.99 8.43 -17.60
CA LEU A 100 8.41 9.77 -17.43
C LEU A 100 6.95 9.84 -17.88
N GLU A 101 6.61 9.24 -19.03
CA GLU A 101 5.23 9.22 -19.52
C GLU A 101 4.30 8.45 -18.59
N ASN A 102 4.74 7.29 -18.06
CA ASN A 102 3.99 6.57 -17.01
C ASN A 102 3.69 7.47 -15.81
N MET A 103 4.70 8.22 -15.33
CA MET A 103 4.54 9.12 -14.19
C MET A 103 3.62 10.30 -14.52
N LEU A 104 3.73 10.90 -15.71
CA LEU A 104 2.86 11.99 -16.15
C LEU A 104 1.39 11.55 -16.20
N VAL A 105 1.09 10.36 -16.75
CA VAL A 105 -0.26 9.79 -16.77
C VAL A 105 -0.80 9.61 -15.35
N ALA A 106 0.01 9.10 -14.42
CA ALA A 106 -0.41 8.93 -13.03
C ALA A 106 -0.67 10.28 -12.34
N CYS A 107 0.17 11.29 -12.58
CA CYS A 107 0.00 12.63 -12.02
C CYS A 107 -1.27 13.32 -12.55
N GLU A 108 -1.57 13.16 -13.85
CA GLU A 108 -2.78 13.74 -14.44
C GLU A 108 -4.06 13.05 -13.97
N ALA A 109 -4.04 11.72 -13.86
CA ALA A 109 -5.23 10.94 -13.50
C ALA A 109 -5.91 11.42 -12.20
N LEU A 110 -5.16 12.03 -11.31
CA LEU A 110 -5.60 12.53 -10.01
C LEU A 110 -5.63 14.06 -9.90
N ASP A 111 -5.28 14.77 -11.00
CA ASP A 111 -5.42 16.23 -11.04
C ASP A 111 -6.89 16.61 -11.19
N ARG A 112 -7.35 17.56 -10.37
CA ARG A 112 -8.73 18.09 -10.43
C ARG A 112 -9.00 18.89 -11.70
N ARG A 113 -7.94 19.35 -12.41
CA ARG A 113 -8.00 20.10 -13.67
C ARG A 113 -8.21 19.19 -14.89
N LYS A 114 -8.70 17.96 -14.69
CA LYS A 114 -8.95 16.95 -15.71
C LYS A 114 -9.64 17.53 -16.93
N PHE A 115 -9.13 17.14 -18.12
CA PHE A 115 -9.74 17.40 -19.44
C PHE A 115 -9.44 18.73 -20.14
N THR A 116 -8.19 19.15 -20.16
CA THR A 116 -7.72 19.92 -21.31
C THR A 116 -7.22 18.95 -22.38
N MET A 117 -8.15 18.26 -23.05
CA MET A 117 -7.90 17.21 -24.06
C MET A 117 -7.09 17.66 -25.29
N HIS A 118 -6.61 18.89 -25.34
CA HIS A 118 -5.94 19.48 -26.49
C HIS A 118 -4.47 19.85 -26.25
N ARG A 119 -3.90 19.51 -25.09
CA ARG A 119 -2.48 19.80 -24.80
C ARG A 119 -1.72 18.53 -24.42
N PRO A 120 -0.49 18.32 -24.96
CA PRO A 120 0.36 17.23 -24.50
C PRO A 120 0.67 17.40 -23.01
N LEU A 121 0.70 16.29 -22.24
CA LEU A 121 1.01 16.30 -20.81
C LEU A 121 2.39 16.94 -20.52
N SER A 122 3.33 16.72 -21.44
CA SER A 122 4.67 17.32 -21.39
C SER A 122 4.67 18.86 -21.49
N SER A 123 3.57 19.48 -21.89
CA SER A 123 3.44 20.95 -21.94
C SER A 123 2.88 21.59 -20.66
N CYS A 124 2.62 20.79 -19.61
CA CYS A 124 2.14 21.23 -18.30
C CYS A 124 3.31 21.28 -17.30
N PRO A 125 3.96 22.43 -17.06
CA PRO A 125 5.17 22.48 -16.22
C PRO A 125 5.00 21.90 -14.83
N ASP A 126 3.87 22.19 -14.17
CA ASP A 126 3.55 21.69 -12.82
C ASP A 126 3.47 20.14 -12.77
N LEU A 127 2.94 19.49 -13.84
CA LEU A 127 2.88 18.04 -13.91
C LEU A 127 4.25 17.44 -14.18
N VAL A 128 5.04 18.08 -15.06
CA VAL A 128 6.39 17.62 -15.39
C VAL A 128 7.29 17.74 -14.17
N GLU A 129 7.25 18.89 -13.46
CA GLU A 129 8.03 19.09 -12.23
C GLU A 129 7.67 18.03 -11.18
N ARG A 130 6.38 17.80 -10.96
CA ARG A 130 5.92 16.80 -9.99
C ARG A 130 6.34 15.39 -10.38
N ALA A 131 6.20 15.02 -11.65
CA ALA A 131 6.62 13.74 -12.18
C ALA A 131 8.14 13.54 -11.99
N THR A 132 8.93 14.57 -12.32
CA THR A 132 10.38 14.52 -12.18
C THR A 132 10.80 14.38 -10.72
N ASN A 133 10.20 15.16 -9.81
CA ASN A 133 10.51 15.07 -8.37
C ASN A 133 10.22 13.68 -7.79
N LEU A 134 9.10 13.04 -8.18
CA LEU A 134 8.82 11.67 -7.77
C LEU A 134 9.82 10.67 -8.35
N LEU A 135 10.23 10.84 -9.61
CA LEU A 135 11.27 9.97 -10.20
C LEU A 135 12.62 10.14 -9.49
N ASP A 136 12.97 11.35 -9.07
CA ASP A 136 14.19 11.62 -8.29
C ASP A 136 14.12 10.96 -6.91
N GLU A 137 12.99 11.10 -6.20
CA GLU A 137 12.75 10.49 -4.88
C GLU A 137 12.95 8.97 -4.94
N PHE A 138 12.45 8.33 -6.01
CA PHE A 138 12.56 6.88 -6.21
C PHE A 138 13.83 6.44 -6.97
N ARG A 139 14.76 7.37 -7.25
CA ARG A 139 16.03 7.13 -7.96
C ARG A 139 15.82 6.56 -9.37
N LEU A 140 14.76 6.99 -10.05
CA LEU A 140 14.40 6.55 -11.40
C LEU A 140 14.74 7.59 -12.48
N SER A 141 15.24 8.77 -12.12
CA SER A 141 15.61 9.85 -13.04
C SER A 141 16.59 9.46 -14.14
N PRO A 142 17.60 8.58 -13.91
CA PRO A 142 18.47 8.12 -14.99
C PRO A 142 17.72 7.40 -16.09
N PHE A 143 16.61 6.74 -15.78
CA PHE A 143 15.82 5.90 -16.69
C PHE A 143 14.60 6.63 -17.28
N ARG A 144 14.44 7.92 -17.01
CA ARG A 144 13.20 8.69 -17.34
C ARG A 144 12.78 8.59 -18.81
N GLN A 145 13.71 8.44 -19.74
CA GLN A 145 13.47 8.32 -21.18
C GLN A 145 13.43 6.87 -21.67
N GLU A 146 13.69 5.89 -20.80
CA GLU A 146 13.60 4.49 -21.14
C GLU A 146 12.16 4.01 -21.12
N LEU A 147 11.85 3.00 -21.96
CA LEU A 147 10.56 2.34 -21.91
C LEU A 147 10.42 1.55 -20.60
N ALA A 148 9.24 1.59 -19.98
CA ALA A 148 9.02 0.89 -18.72
C ALA A 148 9.33 -0.62 -18.80
N ARG A 149 9.13 -1.24 -19.97
CA ARG A 149 9.44 -2.67 -20.21
C ARG A 149 10.95 -2.98 -20.22
N SER A 150 11.82 -1.99 -20.46
CA SER A 150 13.28 -2.19 -20.49
C SER A 150 13.95 -2.07 -19.12
N LEU A 151 13.20 -1.62 -18.11
CA LEU A 151 13.69 -1.54 -16.73
C LEU A 151 13.98 -2.93 -16.16
N SER A 152 14.93 -2.99 -15.22
CA SER A 152 15.07 -4.16 -14.34
C SER A 152 13.78 -4.40 -13.55
N TYR A 153 13.57 -5.64 -13.09
CA TYR A 153 12.39 -5.95 -12.27
C TYR A 153 12.32 -5.08 -11.00
N GLY A 154 13.46 -4.85 -10.35
CA GLY A 154 13.53 -3.98 -9.17
C GLY A 154 13.16 -2.53 -9.48
N ASP A 155 13.58 -1.99 -10.64
CA ASP A 155 13.24 -0.63 -11.03
C ASP A 155 11.77 -0.51 -11.47
N GLN A 156 11.21 -1.56 -12.10
CA GLN A 156 9.77 -1.62 -12.36
C GLN A 156 8.96 -1.57 -11.04
N ARG A 157 9.37 -2.33 -10.01
CA ARG A 157 8.75 -2.29 -8.68
C ARG A 157 8.86 -0.92 -8.02
N LYS A 158 10.00 -0.24 -8.13
CA LYS A 158 10.14 1.15 -7.65
C LYS A 158 9.21 2.10 -8.39
N LEU A 159 9.08 1.94 -9.72
CA LEU A 159 8.18 2.76 -10.52
C LEU A 159 6.71 2.56 -10.11
N GLU A 160 6.26 1.33 -9.82
CA GLU A 160 4.91 1.04 -9.33
C GLU A 160 4.61 1.79 -8.02
N VAL A 161 5.54 1.74 -7.08
CA VAL A 161 5.39 2.47 -5.82
C VAL A 161 5.39 3.98 -6.08
N ALA A 162 6.28 4.48 -6.91
CA ALA A 162 6.35 5.89 -7.29
C ALA A 162 5.04 6.39 -7.93
N LEU A 163 4.43 5.58 -8.83
CA LEU A 163 3.13 5.90 -9.44
C LEU A 163 2.02 6.02 -8.39
N SER A 164 2.03 5.18 -7.35
CA SER A 164 1.04 5.25 -6.27
C SER A 164 1.17 6.55 -5.45
N MET A 165 2.35 7.17 -5.44
CA MET A 165 2.61 8.45 -4.78
C MET A 165 2.08 9.65 -5.57
N ALA A 166 1.77 9.48 -6.86
CA ALA A 166 1.26 10.54 -7.72
C ALA A 166 -0.01 11.21 -7.19
N GLY A 167 -0.83 10.52 -6.39
CA GLY A 167 -2.03 11.02 -5.72
C GLY A 167 -1.78 11.84 -4.45
N ARG A 168 -0.55 12.00 -3.99
CA ARG A 168 -0.23 12.55 -2.66
C ARG A 168 -1.04 11.84 -1.57
N PRO A 169 -0.89 10.51 -1.42
CA PRO A 169 -1.72 9.74 -0.50
C PRO A 169 -1.46 10.13 0.95
N ARG A 170 -2.46 9.91 1.79
CA ARG A 170 -2.35 9.90 3.25
C ARG A 170 -2.12 8.50 3.78
N VAL A 171 -2.65 7.51 3.06
CA VAL A 171 -2.50 6.08 3.35
C VAL A 171 -2.04 5.38 2.08
N LEU A 172 -0.93 4.68 2.17
CA LEU A 172 -0.34 3.88 1.09
C LEU A 172 -0.46 2.40 1.46
N LEU A 173 -1.19 1.64 0.64
CA LEU A 173 -1.37 0.20 0.77
C LEU A 173 -0.40 -0.49 -0.19
N LEU A 174 0.55 -1.25 0.35
CA LEU A 174 1.55 -1.99 -0.40
C LEU A 174 1.31 -3.50 -0.28
N ASP A 175 1.07 -4.16 -1.40
CA ASP A 175 0.80 -5.59 -1.46
C ASP A 175 2.03 -6.31 -2.01
N GLU A 176 2.83 -6.91 -1.13
CA GLU A 176 4.09 -7.62 -1.41
C GLU A 176 5.06 -6.86 -2.34
N PRO A 177 5.40 -5.60 -2.03
CA PRO A 177 6.23 -4.79 -2.93
C PRO A 177 7.66 -5.30 -3.06
N MET A 178 8.10 -6.19 -2.19
CA MET A 178 9.46 -6.75 -2.16
C MET A 178 9.52 -8.19 -2.69
N ALA A 179 8.38 -8.75 -3.14
CA ALA A 179 8.35 -10.09 -3.71
C ALA A 179 9.20 -10.17 -4.99
N GLY A 180 10.03 -11.22 -5.08
CA GLY A 180 10.90 -11.46 -6.24
C GLY A 180 12.14 -10.58 -6.33
N LEU A 181 12.35 -9.66 -5.38
CA LEU A 181 13.57 -8.84 -5.32
C LEU A 181 14.74 -9.61 -4.67
N SER A 182 15.95 -9.36 -5.14
CA SER A 182 17.18 -9.78 -4.45
C SER A 182 17.31 -9.08 -3.08
N SER A 183 18.18 -9.58 -2.21
CA SER A 183 18.41 -8.96 -0.89
C SER A 183 18.80 -7.49 -0.99
N VAL A 184 19.71 -7.15 -1.92
CA VAL A 184 20.16 -5.77 -2.15
C VAL A 184 19.02 -4.86 -2.62
N GLU A 185 18.18 -5.36 -3.53
CA GLU A 185 17.03 -4.60 -4.02
C GLU A 185 15.94 -4.44 -2.93
N ARG A 186 15.74 -5.46 -2.10
CA ARG A 186 14.84 -5.38 -0.92
C ARG A 186 15.30 -4.30 0.05
N ASP A 187 16.58 -4.28 0.41
CA ASP A 187 17.14 -3.28 1.31
C ASP A 187 17.01 -1.87 0.73
N ALA A 188 17.26 -1.73 -0.57
CA ALA A 188 17.08 -0.46 -1.28
C ALA A 188 15.60 0.01 -1.26
N MET A 189 14.65 -0.90 -1.51
CA MET A 189 13.23 -0.62 -1.47
C MET A 189 12.78 -0.24 -0.06
N GLN A 190 13.17 -0.99 0.97
CA GLN A 190 12.88 -0.66 2.37
C GLN A 190 13.41 0.73 2.73
N ALA A 191 14.64 1.06 2.31
CA ALA A 191 15.24 2.36 2.57
C ALA A 191 14.47 3.50 1.90
N LEU A 192 13.93 3.29 0.68
CA LEU A 192 13.05 4.26 0.01
C LEU A 192 11.73 4.43 0.76
N LEU A 193 11.07 3.32 1.11
CA LEU A 193 9.78 3.35 1.81
C LEU A 193 9.88 3.99 3.21
N ARG A 194 11.00 3.81 3.92
CA ARG A 194 11.24 4.48 5.22
C ARG A 194 11.42 5.99 5.09
N LYS A 195 11.94 6.46 3.95
CA LYS A 195 12.17 7.89 3.68
C LYS A 195 10.94 8.64 3.20
N LEU A 196 9.82 7.92 2.90
CA LEU A 196 8.58 8.57 2.55
C LEU A 196 8.16 9.58 3.62
N ASP A 197 7.50 10.65 3.20
CA ASP A 197 7.02 11.73 4.06
C ASP A 197 6.36 11.15 5.33
N SER A 198 6.74 11.70 6.49
CA SER A 198 6.27 11.27 7.81
C SER A 198 4.77 11.50 8.03
N SER A 199 4.08 12.20 7.14
CA SER A 199 2.62 12.32 7.16
C SER A 199 1.88 11.14 6.50
N ILE A 200 2.59 10.30 5.72
CA ILE A 200 2.02 9.20 4.97
C ILE A 200 2.09 7.93 5.81
N ALA A 201 0.94 7.37 6.16
CA ALA A 201 0.88 6.04 6.76
C ALA A 201 1.05 4.97 5.70
N VAL A 202 1.91 3.99 5.95
CA VAL A 202 2.13 2.84 5.06
C VAL A 202 1.60 1.59 5.77
N LEU A 203 0.68 0.89 5.11
CA LEU A 203 0.25 -0.46 5.48
C LEU A 203 0.79 -1.44 4.44
N LEU A 204 1.66 -2.33 4.88
CA LEU A 204 2.39 -3.29 4.06
C LEU A 204 1.84 -4.70 4.29
N ILE A 205 1.43 -5.41 3.24
CA ILE A 205 1.31 -6.87 3.31
C ILE A 205 2.64 -7.47 2.91
N GLU A 206 3.15 -8.40 3.72
CA GLU A 206 4.26 -9.27 3.39
C GLU A 206 4.02 -10.69 3.93
N HIS A 207 4.57 -11.66 3.22
CA HIS A 207 4.59 -13.05 3.67
C HIS A 207 5.93 -13.44 4.29
N ASP A 208 6.99 -12.70 3.97
CA ASP A 208 8.31 -12.85 4.56
C ASP A 208 8.35 -12.05 5.88
N ILE A 209 8.46 -12.79 6.99
CA ILE A 209 8.46 -12.22 8.33
C ILE A 209 9.63 -11.26 8.53
N ASP A 210 10.82 -11.63 8.06
CA ASP A 210 12.02 -10.81 8.23
C ASP A 210 11.88 -9.47 7.51
N VAL A 211 11.26 -9.48 6.32
CA VAL A 211 10.96 -8.27 5.56
C VAL A 211 9.95 -7.39 6.30
N ALA A 212 8.88 -7.98 6.82
CA ALA A 212 7.85 -7.26 7.59
C ALA A 212 8.44 -6.63 8.86
N PHE A 213 9.21 -7.41 9.64
CA PHE A 213 9.86 -6.93 10.86
C PHE A 213 10.99 -5.92 10.60
N GLY A 214 11.67 -6.08 9.46
CA GLY A 214 12.67 -5.13 9.01
C GLY A 214 12.09 -3.75 8.66
N PHE A 215 10.86 -3.68 8.17
CA PHE A 215 10.20 -2.45 7.74
C PHE A 215 9.34 -1.80 8.83
N ALA A 216 8.48 -2.58 9.50
CA ALA A 216 7.40 -2.08 10.33
C ALA A 216 7.83 -1.77 11.77
N GLU A 217 7.17 -0.78 12.35
CA GLU A 217 7.22 -0.47 13.79
C GLU A 217 6.12 -1.22 14.56
N ARG A 218 4.97 -1.41 13.90
CA ARG A 218 3.82 -2.16 14.42
C ARG A 218 3.39 -3.22 13.44
N ILE A 219 2.90 -4.33 13.96
CA ILE A 219 2.48 -5.49 13.16
C ILE A 219 1.11 -5.93 13.63
N THR A 220 0.23 -6.20 12.67
CA THR A 220 -1.03 -6.93 12.87
C THR A 220 -0.90 -8.30 12.24
N VAL A 221 -1.16 -9.33 13.02
CA VAL A 221 -1.21 -10.72 12.53
C VAL A 221 -2.65 -11.10 12.25
N LEU A 222 -2.96 -11.44 11.00
CA LEU A 222 -4.28 -11.92 10.61
C LEU A 222 -4.26 -13.45 10.52
N TYR A 223 -5.27 -14.08 11.09
CA TYR A 223 -5.47 -15.52 11.04
C TYR A 223 -6.95 -15.85 10.86
N GLN A 224 -7.30 -16.63 9.84
CA GLN A 224 -8.69 -17.01 9.53
C GLN A 224 -9.68 -15.83 9.51
N GLY A 225 -9.28 -14.72 8.90
CA GLY A 225 -10.09 -13.50 8.77
C GLY A 225 -10.13 -12.60 10.00
N ARG A 226 -9.49 -12.96 11.11
CA ARG A 226 -9.49 -12.18 12.38
C ARG A 226 -8.10 -11.71 12.75
N VAL A 227 -8.05 -10.64 13.53
CA VAL A 227 -6.80 -10.22 14.16
C VAL A 227 -6.47 -11.21 15.28
N LEU A 228 -5.34 -11.90 15.14
CA LEU A 228 -4.81 -12.81 16.16
C LEU A 228 -4.10 -12.01 17.24
N THR A 229 -3.20 -11.11 16.83
CA THR A 229 -2.48 -10.20 17.72
C THR A 229 -2.08 -8.93 16.97
N GLU A 230 -1.90 -7.84 17.68
CA GLU A 230 -1.42 -6.56 17.15
C GLU A 230 -0.53 -5.86 18.21
N GLY A 231 0.59 -5.32 17.76
CA GLY A 231 1.47 -4.58 18.66
C GLY A 231 2.77 -4.10 18.02
N PRO A 232 3.66 -3.52 18.84
CA PRO A 232 5.04 -3.31 18.43
C PRO A 232 5.68 -4.64 17.98
N LYS A 233 6.59 -4.57 17.04
CA LYS A 233 7.22 -5.76 16.45
C LYS A 233 7.86 -6.67 17.50
N GLU A 234 8.44 -6.10 18.55
CA GLU A 234 9.08 -6.84 19.65
C GLU A 234 8.06 -7.69 20.43
N VAL A 235 6.83 -7.17 20.61
CA VAL A 235 5.73 -7.88 21.29
C VAL A 235 5.21 -9.00 20.42
N VAL A 236 4.98 -8.72 19.15
CA VAL A 236 4.44 -9.70 18.19
C VAL A 236 5.42 -10.84 17.92
N SER A 237 6.73 -10.55 17.87
CA SER A 237 7.77 -11.59 17.68
C SER A 237 7.88 -12.57 18.86
N ALA A 238 7.55 -12.12 20.07
CA ALA A 238 7.57 -12.94 21.28
C ALA A 238 6.24 -13.68 21.53
N ASP A 239 5.20 -13.38 20.76
CA ASP A 239 3.88 -13.99 20.94
C ASP A 239 3.88 -15.46 20.47
N ARG A 240 3.58 -16.36 21.42
CA ARG A 240 3.58 -17.80 21.17
C ARG A 240 2.55 -18.23 20.13
N SER A 241 1.39 -17.59 20.08
CA SER A 241 0.35 -17.90 19.11
C SER A 241 0.78 -17.56 17.66
N VAL A 242 1.61 -16.50 17.50
CA VAL A 242 2.22 -16.16 16.23
C VAL A 242 3.25 -17.22 15.82
N GLN A 243 4.13 -17.59 16.75
CA GLN A 243 5.13 -18.63 16.49
C GLN A 243 4.46 -19.95 16.10
N GLU A 244 3.43 -20.39 16.81
CA GLU A 244 2.69 -21.63 16.51
C GLU A 244 1.95 -21.56 15.17
N SER A 245 1.31 -20.41 14.81
CA SER A 245 0.60 -20.25 13.53
C SER A 245 1.53 -20.17 12.31
N TYR A 246 2.80 -19.79 12.49
CA TYR A 246 3.82 -19.79 11.43
C TYR A 246 4.71 -21.04 11.46
N LEU A 247 5.06 -21.55 12.65
CA LEU A 247 5.87 -22.77 12.81
C LEU A 247 5.06 -24.04 12.56
N GLY A 248 3.74 -24.04 12.84
CA GLY A 248 2.83 -25.14 12.46
C GLY A 248 2.73 -25.37 10.96
N LEU A 249 3.13 -24.38 10.13
CA LEU A 249 3.25 -24.51 8.67
C LEU A 249 4.61 -25.05 8.22
N LEU A 250 5.59 -25.16 9.15
CA LEU A 250 6.93 -25.69 8.87
C LEU A 250 7.08 -27.17 9.28
N VAL A 251 6.03 -27.77 9.82
CA VAL A 251 6.03 -29.14 10.37
C VAL A 251 5.12 -30.11 9.58
N GLU A 252 4.56 -29.69 8.43
CA GLU A 252 3.88 -30.62 7.48
C GLU A 252 4.69 -30.84 6.22
#